data_51ac1075c402cbf4b0d1e57a80d3ea03
#
_entry.id   51ac1075c402cbf4b0d1e57a80d3ea03
#
_cell.length_a   1.000
_cell.length_b   1.000
_cell.length_c   1.000
_cell.angle_alpha   90.00
_cell.angle_beta   90.00
_cell.angle_gamma   90.00
#
_symmetry.space_group_name_H-M   'P 1'
#
loop_
_entity.id
_entity.type
_entity.pdbx_description
1 polymer ?
#
loop_
_entity_poly.entity_id
_entity_poly.type
_entity_poly.pdbx_seq_one_letter_code
_entity_poly.pdbx_strand_id
1 'polypeptide(L)'
;MKKYRITLTEEQLILISNCVEDCHRFACGETELWNTTSAFNIKEYDELRDRLQSLHSLVTPELGICASYGWSGIGCKDEYQRKFIAKTYAIYREILHKVVNNGVYKYPTLTCEEGGELPIIEEVK
;
A
#
# COMPACT_ATOMS: atom_id res chain seq x y z
N MET A 1 15.91 -5.90 -19.98
CA MET A 1 14.84 -6.13 -18.99
C MET A 1 13.48 -6.13 -19.69
N LYS A 2 12.68 -7.16 -19.46
CA LYS A 2 11.32 -7.21 -20.02
C LYS A 2 10.44 -6.20 -19.32
N LYS A 3 9.61 -5.53 -20.10
CA LYS A 3 8.60 -4.59 -19.59
C LYS A 3 7.23 -5.02 -20.07
N TYR A 4 6.21 -4.72 -19.29
CA TYR A 4 4.83 -5.04 -19.61
C TYR A 4 3.98 -3.79 -19.51
N ARG A 5 2.98 -3.72 -20.38
CA ARG A 5 1.92 -2.72 -20.30
C ARG A 5 0.68 -3.38 -19.72
N ILE A 6 0.06 -2.74 -18.76
CA ILE A 6 -1.12 -3.27 -18.09
C ILE A 6 -2.27 -2.29 -18.29
N THR A 7 -3.41 -2.83 -18.71
CA THR A 7 -4.65 -2.06 -18.77
C THR A 7 -5.53 -2.47 -17.59
N LEU A 8 -5.84 -1.50 -16.75
CA LEU A 8 -6.63 -1.68 -15.53
C LEU A 8 -7.73 -0.64 -15.48
N THR A 9 -8.83 -0.98 -14.84
CA THR A 9 -9.83 0.03 -14.48
C THR A 9 -9.27 0.94 -13.39
N GLU A 10 -9.88 2.11 -13.22
CA GLU A 10 -9.52 3.03 -12.13
C GLU A 10 -9.62 2.35 -10.76
N GLU A 11 -10.69 1.59 -10.52
CA GLU A 11 -10.87 0.83 -9.29
C GLU A 11 -9.73 -0.15 -9.04
N GLN A 12 -9.33 -0.88 -10.07
CA GLN A 12 -8.23 -1.84 -9.96
C GLN A 12 -6.92 -1.13 -9.62
N LEU A 13 -6.66 -0.01 -10.26
CA LEU A 13 -5.44 0.78 -9.98
C LEU A 13 -5.41 1.29 -8.54
N ILE A 14 -6.53 1.82 -8.06
CA ILE A 14 -6.63 2.32 -6.68
C ILE A 14 -6.46 1.17 -5.69
N LEU A 15 -7.07 0.02 -5.96
CA LEU A 15 -6.91 -1.16 -5.11
C LEU A 15 -5.45 -1.59 -5.02
N ILE A 16 -4.76 -1.65 -6.15
CA ILE A 16 -3.33 -2.01 -6.18
C ILE A 16 -2.52 -0.99 -5.38
N SER A 17 -2.77 0.30 -5.60
CA SER A 17 -2.09 1.36 -4.85
C SER A 17 -2.28 1.21 -3.35
N ASN A 18 -3.51 0.94 -2.92
CA ASN A 18 -3.83 0.76 -1.50
C ASN A 18 -3.11 -0.44 -0.90
N CYS A 19 -3.07 -1.56 -1.62
CA CYS A 19 -2.36 -2.76 -1.17
C CYS A 19 -0.85 -2.51 -1.07
N VAL A 20 -0.28 -1.83 -2.05
CA VAL A 20 1.15 -1.49 -2.04
C VAL A 20 1.46 -0.54 -0.89
N GLU A 21 0.60 0.44 -0.63
CA GLU A 21 0.76 1.34 0.51
C GLU A 21 0.73 0.59 1.84
N ASP A 22 -0.20 -0.34 2.02
CA ASP A 22 -0.27 -1.14 3.24
C ASP A 22 1.00 -1.96 3.45
N CYS A 23 1.55 -2.55 2.39
CA CYS A 23 2.82 -3.27 2.47
C CYS A 23 3.99 -2.33 2.80
N HIS A 24 3.99 -1.13 2.22
CA HIS A 24 4.98 -0.10 2.50
C HIS A 24 4.95 0.27 3.99
N ARG A 25 3.78 0.56 4.52
CA ARG A 25 3.62 0.94 5.91
C ARG A 25 3.95 -0.21 6.86
N PHE A 26 3.57 -1.44 6.49
CA PHE A 26 3.95 -2.62 7.27
C PHE A 26 5.47 -2.77 7.34
N ALA A 27 6.16 -2.56 6.23
CA ALA A 27 7.62 -2.61 6.21
C ALA A 27 8.25 -1.51 7.08
N CYS A 28 7.53 -0.43 7.34
CA CYS A 28 7.93 0.63 8.27
C CYS A 28 7.60 0.31 9.73
N GLY A 29 7.02 -0.85 9.99
CA GLY A 29 6.61 -1.25 11.33
C GLY A 29 5.18 -0.90 11.69
N GLU A 30 4.40 -0.35 10.78
CA GLU A 30 2.98 -0.09 11.00
C GLU A 30 2.15 -1.31 10.63
N THR A 31 1.50 -1.91 11.60
CA THR A 31 0.82 -3.19 11.45
C THR A 31 -0.69 -3.06 11.22
N GLU A 32 -1.22 -1.85 11.12
CA GLU A 32 -2.66 -1.60 11.05
C GLU A 32 -3.32 -2.01 9.75
N LEU A 33 -2.59 -2.03 8.63
CA LEU A 33 -3.13 -2.33 7.30
C LEU A 33 -4.36 -1.47 6.99
N TRP A 34 -4.19 -0.16 7.10
CA TRP A 34 -5.28 0.83 7.05
C TRP A 34 -6.21 0.67 5.85
N ASN A 35 -5.65 0.55 4.66
CA ASN A 35 -6.46 0.46 3.44
C ASN A 35 -7.15 -0.90 3.33
N THR A 36 -6.45 -1.97 3.70
CA THR A 36 -7.01 -3.32 3.65
C THR A 36 -8.17 -3.47 4.63
N THR A 37 -7.98 -3.02 5.86
CA THR A 37 -9.01 -3.15 6.89
C THR A 37 -10.20 -2.22 6.64
N SER A 38 -9.97 -1.05 6.05
CA SER A 38 -11.07 -0.13 5.72
C SER A 38 -11.92 -0.62 4.54
N ALA A 39 -11.40 -1.56 3.74
CA ALA A 39 -12.17 -2.18 2.66
C ALA A 39 -13.19 -3.19 3.16
N PHE A 40 -13.08 -3.62 4.41
CA PHE A 40 -13.99 -4.58 5.01
C PHE A 40 -15.11 -3.87 5.75
N ASN A 41 -16.28 -4.50 5.80
CA ASN A 41 -17.36 -4.02 6.63
C ASN A 41 -17.19 -4.57 8.05
N ILE A 42 -16.36 -3.88 8.83
CA ILE A 42 -16.03 -4.30 10.19
C ILE A 42 -16.81 -3.46 11.17
N LYS A 43 -17.67 -4.10 11.95
CA LYS A 43 -18.54 -3.43 12.90
C LYS A 43 -17.77 -2.79 14.05
N GLU A 44 -16.71 -3.42 14.50
CA GLU A 44 -15.89 -2.96 15.62
C GLU A 44 -14.48 -2.64 15.15
N TYR A 45 -14.40 -1.69 14.24
CA TYR A 45 -13.18 -1.30 13.55
C TYR A 45 -12.10 -0.81 14.51
N ASP A 46 -12.46 0.01 15.50
CA ASP A 46 -11.50 0.58 16.44
C ASP A 46 -10.84 -0.50 17.30
N GLU A 47 -11.59 -1.51 17.68
CA GLU A 47 -11.04 -2.65 18.45
C GLU A 47 -10.06 -3.47 17.61
N LEU A 48 -10.40 -3.73 16.35
CA LEU A 48 -9.48 -4.42 15.43
C LEU A 48 -8.20 -3.61 15.26
N ARG A 49 -8.33 -2.31 15.02
CA ARG A 49 -7.18 -1.42 14.87
C ARG A 49 -6.28 -1.48 16.10
N ASP A 50 -6.84 -1.41 17.29
CA ASP A 50 -6.07 -1.45 18.53
C ASP A 50 -5.32 -2.77 18.68
N ARG A 51 -5.95 -3.88 18.31
CA ARG A 51 -5.28 -5.19 18.32
C ARG A 51 -4.15 -5.26 17.30
N LEU A 52 -4.37 -4.75 16.09
CA LEU A 52 -3.33 -4.71 15.06
C LEU A 52 -2.17 -3.81 15.49
N GLN A 53 -2.47 -2.67 16.10
CA GLN A 53 -1.47 -1.75 16.61
C GLN A 53 -0.62 -2.39 17.70
N SER A 54 -1.20 -3.26 18.53
CA SER A 54 -0.46 -3.96 19.57
C SER A 54 0.62 -4.90 19.02
N LEU A 55 0.56 -5.24 17.72
CA LEU A 55 1.57 -6.07 17.08
C LEU A 55 2.89 -5.33 16.82
N HIS A 56 2.91 -3.99 16.93
CA HIS A 56 4.12 -3.20 16.69
C HIS A 56 5.30 -3.71 17.50
N SER A 57 5.11 -3.96 18.78
CA SER A 57 6.18 -4.44 19.66
C SER A 57 6.69 -5.82 19.27
N LEU A 58 5.85 -6.64 18.63
CA LEU A 58 6.22 -7.99 18.22
C LEU A 58 7.05 -7.99 16.93
N VAL A 59 6.85 -7.00 16.05
CA VAL A 59 7.59 -6.93 14.78
C VAL A 59 8.79 -5.99 14.83
N THR A 60 8.90 -5.18 15.87
CA THR A 60 10.01 -4.22 16.03
C THR A 60 11.40 -4.88 15.98
N PRO A 61 11.62 -6.08 16.56
CA PRO A 61 12.95 -6.70 16.48
C PRO A 61 13.44 -6.92 15.05
N GLU A 62 12.54 -7.25 14.12
CA GLU A 62 12.88 -7.52 12.73
C GLU A 62 12.78 -6.28 11.84
N LEU A 63 11.71 -5.50 12.02
CA LEU A 63 11.42 -4.37 11.14
C LEU A 63 11.95 -3.04 11.64
N GLY A 64 12.19 -2.92 12.95
CA GLY A 64 12.55 -1.65 13.55
C GLY A 64 11.39 -0.67 13.54
N ILE A 65 11.67 0.56 13.88
CA ILE A 65 10.70 1.66 13.80
C ILE A 65 11.26 2.67 12.80
N CYS A 66 10.60 2.80 11.67
CA CYS A 66 10.98 3.80 10.69
C CYS A 66 10.33 5.13 11.04
N ALA A 67 11.14 6.16 11.16
CA ALA A 67 10.66 7.50 11.46
C ALA A 67 10.01 8.18 10.25
N SER A 68 10.17 7.63 9.06
CA SER A 68 9.70 8.23 7.82
C SER A 68 9.00 7.21 6.94
N TYR A 69 7.85 7.61 6.41
CA TYR A 69 7.08 6.83 5.43
C TYR A 69 7.49 7.14 4.00
N GLY A 70 8.50 7.99 3.84
CA GLY A 70 8.92 8.41 2.52
C GLY A 70 9.86 7.42 1.86
N TRP A 71 10.26 7.79 0.67
CA TRP A 71 11.19 7.02 -0.15
C TRP A 71 12.60 6.91 0.45
N SER A 72 12.94 7.81 1.37
CA SER A 72 14.28 7.88 1.94
C SER A 72 14.62 6.72 2.86
N GLY A 73 13.60 6.08 3.45
CA GLY A 73 13.82 4.98 4.38
C GLY A 73 14.68 5.32 5.58
N ILE A 74 14.67 6.57 6.02
CA ILE A 74 15.42 7.00 7.20
C ILE A 74 14.94 6.22 8.42
N GLY A 75 15.87 5.61 9.15
CA GLY A 75 15.58 4.79 10.31
C GLY A 75 15.38 3.32 9.99
N CYS A 76 15.51 2.91 8.74
CA CYS A 76 15.42 1.52 8.36
C CYS A 76 16.57 0.70 8.96
N LYS A 77 16.28 -0.55 9.27
CA LYS A 77 17.20 -1.47 9.88
C LYS A 77 18.37 -1.82 8.94
N ASP A 78 18.05 -2.02 7.65
CA ASP A 78 19.04 -2.43 6.66
C ASP A 78 18.70 -1.92 5.26
N GLU A 79 19.55 -2.23 4.31
CA GLU A 79 19.41 -1.84 2.92
C GLU A 79 18.23 -2.50 2.23
N TYR A 80 17.91 -3.74 2.58
CA TYR A 80 16.79 -4.47 1.98
C TYR A 80 15.46 -3.82 2.34
N GLN A 81 15.28 -3.49 3.60
CA GLN A 81 14.10 -2.78 4.07
C GLN A 81 13.98 -1.41 3.40
N ARG A 82 15.08 -0.67 3.35
CA ARG A 82 15.10 0.66 2.73
C ARG A 82 14.71 0.61 1.26
N LYS A 83 15.25 -0.36 0.51
CA LYS A 83 14.93 -0.53 -0.91
C LYS A 83 13.46 -0.89 -1.12
N PHE A 84 12.92 -1.78 -0.30
CA PHE A 84 11.50 -2.15 -0.37
C PHE A 84 10.60 -0.95 -0.11
N ILE A 85 10.90 -0.19 0.93
CA ILE A 85 10.15 1.02 1.28
C ILE A 85 10.18 2.04 0.15
N ALA A 86 11.35 2.28 -0.44
CA ALA A 86 11.50 3.22 -1.53
C ALA A 86 10.72 2.79 -2.79
N LYS A 87 10.79 1.50 -3.14
CA LYS A 87 10.11 0.97 -4.33
C LYS A 87 8.59 0.98 -4.17
N THR A 88 8.10 0.57 -3.03
CA THR A 88 6.66 0.57 -2.77
C THR A 88 6.10 1.99 -2.72
N TYR A 89 6.81 2.90 -2.09
CA TYR A 89 6.45 4.32 -2.07
C TYR A 89 6.32 4.90 -3.48
N ALA A 90 7.33 4.65 -4.32
CA ALA A 90 7.32 5.15 -5.69
C ALA A 90 6.13 4.63 -6.48
N ILE A 91 5.79 3.36 -6.31
CA ILE A 91 4.68 2.73 -7.05
C ILE A 91 3.34 3.29 -6.63
N TYR A 92 3.01 3.23 -5.33
CA TYR A 92 1.68 3.65 -4.90
C TYR A 92 1.46 5.16 -5.06
N ARG A 93 2.50 5.96 -4.86
CA ARG A 93 2.42 7.40 -5.04
C ARG A 93 2.22 7.77 -6.49
N GLU A 94 2.91 7.10 -7.41
CA GLU A 94 2.74 7.37 -8.85
C GLU A 94 1.34 7.00 -9.33
N ILE A 95 0.80 5.87 -8.88
CA ILE A 95 -0.58 5.47 -9.21
C ILE A 95 -1.56 6.53 -8.70
N LEU A 96 -1.46 6.91 -7.44
CA LEU A 96 -2.35 7.92 -6.85
C LEU A 96 -2.24 9.26 -7.56
N HIS A 97 -1.03 9.65 -7.93
CA HIS A 97 -0.80 10.91 -8.63
C HIS A 97 -1.48 10.95 -10.00
N LYS A 98 -1.53 9.82 -10.69
CA LYS A 98 -2.14 9.72 -12.02
C LYS A 98 -3.66 9.58 -11.97
N VAL A 99 -4.17 8.85 -10.99
CA VAL A 99 -5.58 8.46 -10.92
C VAL A 99 -6.40 9.45 -10.09
N VAL A 100 -5.84 9.94 -8.99
CA VAL A 100 -6.51 10.88 -8.10
C VAL A 100 -6.02 12.28 -8.42
N ASN A 101 -6.74 12.96 -9.28
CA ASN A 101 -6.40 14.26 -9.85
C ASN A 101 -5.96 15.32 -8.84
N ASN A 102 -5.01 16.16 -9.27
CA ASN A 102 -4.62 17.45 -8.65
C ASN A 102 -3.91 17.37 -7.31
N GLY A 103 -3.22 16.27 -7.01
CA GLY A 103 -2.42 16.13 -5.80
C GLY A 103 -3.23 16.08 -4.52
N VAL A 104 -4.55 16.02 -4.61
CA VAL A 104 -5.42 15.82 -3.46
C VAL A 104 -5.74 14.33 -3.37
N TYR A 105 -5.17 13.68 -2.36
CA TYR A 105 -5.43 12.26 -2.12
C TYR A 105 -6.82 12.10 -1.53
N LYS A 106 -7.77 11.77 -2.37
CA LYS A 106 -9.04 11.23 -1.90
C LYS A 106 -8.90 9.73 -1.93
N TYR A 107 -9.13 9.08 -0.79
CA TYR A 107 -9.24 7.64 -0.74
C TYR A 107 -10.70 7.31 -1.08
N PRO A 108 -10.99 6.87 -2.32
CA PRO A 108 -12.35 6.48 -2.64
C PRO A 108 -12.71 5.25 -1.81
N THR A 109 -13.95 5.22 -1.34
CA THR A 109 -14.51 4.03 -0.74
C THR A 109 -14.65 3.00 -1.86
N LEU A 110 -13.78 2.01 -1.87
CA LEU A 110 -13.85 0.96 -2.87
C LEU A 110 -14.93 -0.03 -2.48
N THR A 111 -15.99 -0.05 -3.26
CA THR A 111 -16.93 -1.16 -3.22
C THR A 111 -16.42 -2.21 -4.18
N CYS A 112 -16.04 -3.38 -3.66
CA CYS A 112 -15.74 -4.53 -4.49
C CYS A 112 -17.05 -5.04 -5.10
N GLU A 113 -17.28 -4.72 -6.36
CA GLU A 113 -18.29 -5.42 -7.12
C GLU A 113 -17.68 -6.68 -7.70
N GLU A 114 -18.40 -7.79 -7.55
CA GLU A 114 -17.98 -9.05 -8.14
C GLU A 114 -17.89 -8.92 -9.66
N GLY A 115 -16.86 -9.48 -10.23
CA GLY A 115 -16.77 -9.65 -11.67
C GLY A 115 -16.28 -8.46 -12.45
N GLY A 116 -15.48 -7.59 -11.88
CA GLY A 116 -14.81 -6.53 -12.65
C GLY A 116 -14.05 -7.09 -13.86
N GLU A 117 -13.75 -6.21 -14.80
CA GLU A 117 -12.96 -6.58 -15.97
C GLU A 117 -11.60 -7.15 -15.55
N LEU A 118 -11.15 -8.17 -16.26
CA LEU A 118 -9.81 -8.71 -16.03
C LEU A 118 -8.75 -7.72 -16.52
N PRO A 119 -7.64 -7.58 -15.77
CA PRO A 119 -6.51 -6.81 -16.27
C PRO A 119 -5.99 -7.37 -17.58
N ILE A 120 -5.59 -6.48 -18.49
CA ILE A 120 -4.93 -6.87 -19.74
C ILE A 120 -3.44 -6.58 -19.55
N ILE A 121 -2.61 -7.60 -19.75
CA ILE A 121 -1.16 -7.50 -19.58
C ILE A 121 -0.49 -7.83 -20.89
N GLU A 122 0.29 -6.90 -21.41
CA GLU A 122 0.98 -7.03 -22.68
C GLU A 122 2.48 -6.79 -22.49
N GLU A 123 3.31 -7.64 -23.11
CA GLU A 123 4.75 -7.39 -23.13
C GLU A 123 5.05 -6.24 -24.09
N VAL A 124 5.85 -5.29 -23.63
CA VAL A 124 6.30 -4.15 -24.45
C VAL A 124 7.57 -4.57 -25.16
N LYS A 125 7.48 -4.64 -26.47
CA LYS A 125 8.61 -4.99 -27.34
C LYS A 125 9.32 -3.75 -27.86
#